data_83ff4121321f6a751d77214930b771bc
#
_entry.id   83ff4121321f6a751d77214930b771bc
#
_cell.length_a   1.000
_cell.length_b   1.000
_cell.length_c   1.000
_cell.angle_alpha   90.00
_cell.angle_beta   90.00
_cell.angle_gamma   90.00
#
_symmetry.space_group_name_H-M   'P 1'
#
loop_
_entity.id
_entity.type
_entity.pdbx_description
1 polymer ?
#
loop_
_entity_poly.entity_id
_entity_poly.type
_entity_poly.pdbx_seq_one_letter_code
_entity_poly.pdbx_strand_id
1 'polypeptide(L)'
;MLYLTEQDVTELLTMPEALAAVEQAFRALAVGDATSESRRRVRARDSVLMTMSAAMDSLGVFGLKAYTVAAGKARFHVSLYDAATGELLALIEADKLGQMRTGAASGIATKFLARESAETVGIYGTGWQAQSQLEAVCAVRKISRVTVFSRSAENCERFCQQMSHSLSVALLPVAEPEAAADADILITITSSREPVLKGAWLRPGTHLNAAGGNSILRREFDDDVLKRASFLTADSLAQSQMEAGEFVTAVEKGLLKWERVQELRHVVNGAMRGRKSDDDITLFKSLGLAIEDVVT
;
A
#
# COMPACT_ATOMS: atom_id res chain seq x y z
N MET A 1 20.13 -14.84 17.97
CA MET A 1 19.32 -13.65 17.68
C MET A 1 20.15 -12.67 16.87
N LEU A 2 19.66 -12.27 15.69
CA LEU A 2 20.23 -11.20 14.87
C LEU A 2 19.61 -9.86 15.28
N TYR A 3 20.39 -8.77 15.20
CA TYR A 3 19.85 -7.40 15.24
C TYR A 3 20.18 -6.74 13.93
N LEU A 4 19.14 -6.32 13.15
CA LEU A 4 19.29 -5.65 11.88
C LEU A 4 18.89 -4.18 12.03
N THR A 5 19.81 -3.29 11.69
CA THR A 5 19.61 -1.85 11.71
C THR A 5 18.93 -1.35 10.44
N GLU A 6 18.45 -0.11 10.43
CA GLU A 6 17.93 0.54 9.21
C GLU A 6 18.96 0.58 8.07
N GLN A 7 20.25 0.65 8.40
CA GLN A 7 21.31 0.58 7.40
C GLN A 7 21.38 -0.81 6.77
N ASP A 8 21.37 -1.87 7.59
CA ASP A 8 21.37 -3.25 7.08
C ASP A 8 20.16 -3.52 6.19
N VAL A 9 18.98 -3.08 6.60
CA VAL A 9 17.75 -3.20 5.78
C VAL A 9 17.87 -2.43 4.47
N THR A 10 18.44 -1.22 4.50
CA THR A 10 18.62 -0.41 3.29
C THR A 10 19.60 -1.03 2.30
N GLU A 11 20.64 -1.71 2.79
CA GLU A 11 21.66 -2.36 1.95
C GLU A 11 21.19 -3.70 1.40
N LEU A 12 20.36 -4.44 2.16
CA LEU A 12 19.95 -5.81 1.81
C LEU A 12 18.63 -5.88 1.05
N LEU A 13 17.66 -4.99 1.34
CA LEU A 13 16.31 -5.10 0.80
C LEU A 13 16.12 -4.28 -0.47
N THR A 14 15.92 -4.95 -1.57
CA THR A 14 15.58 -4.34 -2.87
C THR A 14 14.08 -4.42 -3.17
N MET A 15 13.57 -3.59 -4.09
CA MET A 15 12.15 -3.64 -4.49
C MET A 15 11.76 -4.96 -5.16
N PRO A 16 12.57 -5.60 -6.03
CA PRO A 16 12.26 -6.93 -6.54
C PRO A 16 12.08 -8.00 -5.46
N GLU A 17 12.91 -7.99 -4.40
CA GLU A 17 12.79 -8.90 -3.26
C GLU A 17 11.52 -8.61 -2.45
N ALA A 18 11.23 -7.35 -2.16
CA ALA A 18 10.00 -6.95 -1.48
C ALA A 18 8.74 -7.36 -2.27
N LEU A 19 8.74 -7.18 -3.60
CA LEU A 19 7.64 -7.63 -4.47
C LEU A 19 7.46 -9.15 -4.41
N ALA A 20 8.55 -9.91 -4.49
CA ALA A 20 8.49 -11.38 -4.42
C ALA A 20 7.94 -11.86 -3.07
N ALA A 21 8.44 -11.30 -1.97
CA ALA A 21 8.01 -11.63 -0.62
C ALA A 21 6.52 -11.30 -0.39
N VAL A 22 6.08 -10.10 -0.78
CA VAL A 22 4.67 -9.67 -0.63
C VAL A 22 3.73 -10.49 -1.53
N GLU A 23 4.13 -10.85 -2.76
CA GLU A 23 3.33 -11.75 -3.59
C GLU A 23 3.20 -13.14 -2.93
N GLN A 24 4.28 -13.67 -2.38
CA GLN A 24 4.25 -14.92 -1.61
C GLN A 24 3.31 -14.83 -0.40
N ALA A 25 3.35 -13.72 0.34
CA ALA A 25 2.43 -13.47 1.46
C ALA A 25 0.96 -13.56 1.05
N PHE A 26 0.56 -12.87 -0.03
CA PHE A 26 -0.82 -12.92 -0.53
C PHE A 26 -1.21 -14.32 -1.01
N ARG A 27 -0.31 -15.05 -1.66
CA ARG A 27 -0.56 -16.45 -2.07
C ARG A 27 -0.75 -17.36 -0.86
N ALA A 28 0.11 -17.25 0.15
CA ALA A 28 0.04 -18.02 1.39
C ALA A 28 -1.27 -17.74 2.16
N LEU A 29 -1.66 -16.46 2.29
CA LEU A 29 -2.94 -16.07 2.88
C LEU A 29 -4.14 -16.67 2.14
N ALA A 30 -4.07 -16.80 0.83
CA ALA A 30 -5.18 -17.31 0.03
C ALA A 30 -5.42 -18.80 0.21
N VAL A 31 -4.39 -19.58 0.55
CA VAL A 31 -4.48 -21.04 0.74
C VAL A 31 -4.47 -21.43 2.22
N GLY A 32 -4.42 -20.47 3.13
CA GLY A 32 -4.41 -20.73 4.58
C GLY A 32 -3.06 -21.15 5.16
N ASP A 33 -1.96 -20.99 4.40
CA ASP A 33 -0.58 -21.23 4.84
C ASP A 33 -0.02 -20.06 5.68
N ALA A 34 -0.70 -18.90 5.65
CA ALA A 34 -0.35 -17.75 6.45
C ALA A 34 -1.56 -17.17 7.18
N THR A 35 -1.29 -16.54 8.31
CA THR A 35 -2.26 -15.76 9.09
C THR A 35 -1.71 -14.37 9.37
N SER A 36 -2.60 -13.38 9.43
CA SER A 36 -2.22 -12.00 9.76
C SER A 36 -3.31 -11.36 10.60
N GLU A 37 -2.97 -10.93 11.80
CA GLU A 37 -3.88 -10.26 12.72
C GLU A 37 -4.00 -8.76 12.42
N SER A 38 -5.21 -8.24 12.61
CA SER A 38 -5.47 -6.81 12.44
C SER A 38 -4.76 -5.98 13.51
N ARG A 39 -4.47 -4.74 13.16
CA ARG A 39 -3.75 -3.78 14.02
C ARG A 39 -4.48 -3.52 15.34
N ARG A 40 -3.76 -3.69 16.46
CA ARG A 40 -4.18 -3.32 17.80
C ARG A 40 -3.52 -2.00 18.23
N ARG A 41 -4.21 -1.22 19.03
CA ARG A 41 -3.74 0.09 19.51
C ARG A 41 -3.89 0.20 21.01
N VAL A 42 -2.80 0.58 21.68
CA VAL A 42 -2.80 0.95 23.11
C VAL A 42 -2.32 2.39 23.23
N ARG A 43 -3.05 3.20 23.96
CA ARG A 43 -2.74 4.62 24.18
C ARG A 43 -2.17 4.85 25.56
N ALA A 44 -1.12 5.68 25.64
CA ALA A 44 -0.55 6.16 26.89
C ALA A 44 -0.23 7.65 26.72
N ARG A 45 -0.97 8.52 27.41
CA ARG A 45 -0.89 9.98 27.24
C ARG A 45 -1.07 10.35 25.76
N ASP A 46 -0.15 11.10 25.16
CA ASP A 46 -0.17 11.55 23.77
C ASP A 46 0.54 10.57 22.81
N SER A 47 0.85 9.37 23.28
CA SER A 47 1.56 8.35 22.52
C SER A 47 0.66 7.15 22.26
N VAL A 48 0.92 6.44 21.16
CA VAL A 48 0.22 5.22 20.78
C VAL A 48 1.25 4.14 20.47
N LEU A 49 1.05 2.95 21.07
CA LEU A 49 1.71 1.73 20.63
C LEU A 49 0.75 0.94 19.74
N MET A 50 1.24 0.51 18.59
CA MET A 50 0.52 -0.34 17.66
C MET A 50 1.25 -1.66 17.51
N THR A 51 0.48 -2.76 17.52
CA THR A 51 1.02 -4.12 17.35
C THR A 51 0.21 -4.88 16.31
N MET A 52 0.90 -5.72 15.55
CA MET A 52 0.33 -6.60 14.54
C MET A 52 1.17 -7.88 14.52
N SER A 53 0.54 -9.04 14.46
CA SER A 53 1.24 -10.32 14.40
C SER A 53 0.85 -11.10 13.15
N ALA A 54 1.76 -11.95 12.69
CA ALA A 54 1.52 -12.84 11.57
C ALA A 54 2.37 -14.11 11.70
N ALA A 55 1.95 -15.14 11.00
CA ALA A 55 2.68 -16.40 10.88
C ALA A 55 2.60 -16.90 9.44
N MET A 56 3.61 -17.67 9.02
CA MET A 56 3.63 -18.39 7.76
C MET A 56 4.22 -19.78 7.99
N ASP A 57 3.37 -20.80 7.84
CA ASP A 57 3.69 -22.19 8.20
C ASP A 57 4.81 -22.75 7.30
N SER A 58 4.74 -22.49 5.98
CA SER A 58 5.75 -22.97 5.03
C SER A 58 7.13 -22.36 5.24
N LEU A 59 7.24 -21.17 5.85
CA LEU A 59 8.51 -20.58 6.25
C LEU A 59 8.93 -20.97 7.68
N GLY A 60 8.03 -21.59 8.45
CA GLY A 60 8.31 -21.96 9.84
C GLY A 60 8.56 -20.78 10.76
N VAL A 61 7.91 -19.64 10.51
CA VAL A 61 8.10 -18.41 11.27
C VAL A 61 6.80 -17.77 11.71
N PHE A 62 6.84 -17.08 12.83
CA PHE A 62 5.86 -16.07 13.18
C PHE A 62 6.56 -14.80 13.64
N GLY A 63 5.86 -13.67 13.57
CA GLY A 63 6.47 -12.40 13.90
C GLY A 63 5.50 -11.37 14.45
N LEU A 64 6.07 -10.37 15.08
CA LEU A 64 5.37 -9.23 15.65
C LEU A 64 5.95 -7.94 15.09
N LYS A 65 5.12 -7.18 14.39
CA LYS A 65 5.40 -5.77 14.12
C LYS A 65 4.89 -4.92 15.28
N ALA A 66 5.77 -4.17 15.89
CA ALA A 66 5.43 -3.18 16.90
C ALA A 66 5.93 -1.79 16.45
N TYR A 67 5.08 -0.76 16.60
CA TYR A 67 5.53 0.60 16.37
C TYR A 67 4.85 1.60 17.28
N THR A 68 5.58 2.64 17.62
CA THR A 68 5.10 3.74 18.46
C THR A 68 4.94 5.00 17.62
N VAL A 69 3.95 5.82 17.98
CA VAL A 69 3.85 7.20 17.53
C VAL A 69 3.86 8.07 18.76
N ALA A 70 4.91 8.88 18.90
CA ALA A 70 5.12 9.77 20.01
C ALA A 70 5.79 11.07 19.52
N ALA A 71 5.31 12.23 20.00
CA ALA A 71 5.84 13.55 19.61
C ALA A 71 5.96 13.73 18.08
N GLY A 72 5.00 13.22 17.31
CA GLY A 72 4.96 13.32 15.85
C GLY A 72 5.95 12.40 15.10
N LYS A 73 6.66 11.51 15.81
CA LYS A 73 7.59 10.54 15.23
C LYS A 73 7.07 9.13 15.40
N ALA A 74 7.21 8.34 14.36
CA ALA A 74 6.98 6.88 14.41
C ALA A 74 8.32 6.15 14.51
N ARG A 75 8.33 4.99 15.17
CA ARG A 75 9.48 4.06 15.24
C ARG A 75 8.94 2.65 15.11
N PHE A 76 9.48 1.90 14.17
CA PHE A 76 8.99 0.58 13.81
C PHE A 76 10.04 -0.48 14.11
N HIS A 77 9.56 -1.63 14.62
CA HIS A 77 10.39 -2.83 14.82
C HIS A 77 9.60 -4.06 14.40
N VAL A 78 10.31 -5.05 13.88
CA VAL A 78 9.79 -6.39 13.64
C VAL A 78 10.61 -7.37 14.46
N SER A 79 9.92 -8.22 15.23
CA SER A 79 10.52 -9.37 15.92
C SER A 79 10.12 -10.63 15.17
N LEU A 80 11.10 -11.44 14.77
CA LEU A 80 10.91 -12.70 14.05
C LEU A 80 11.28 -13.87 14.95
N TYR A 81 10.44 -14.90 14.98
CA TYR A 81 10.60 -16.09 15.83
C TYR A 81 10.52 -17.37 15.00
N ASP A 82 11.25 -18.37 15.40
CA ASP A 82 11.11 -19.74 14.92
C ASP A 82 9.80 -20.35 15.43
N ALA A 83 8.96 -20.86 14.53
CA ALA A 83 7.63 -21.36 14.90
C ALA A 83 7.69 -22.72 15.64
N ALA A 84 8.77 -23.51 15.48
CA ALA A 84 8.89 -24.81 16.13
C ALA A 84 9.45 -24.70 17.56
N THR A 85 10.37 -23.75 17.79
CA THR A 85 11.07 -23.62 19.08
C THR A 85 10.57 -22.44 19.91
N GLY A 86 9.96 -21.43 19.29
CA GLY A 86 9.60 -20.15 19.91
C GLY A 86 10.81 -19.22 20.14
N GLU A 87 11.99 -19.58 19.65
CA GLU A 87 13.19 -18.76 19.81
C GLU A 87 13.14 -17.48 18.99
N LEU A 88 13.58 -16.37 19.57
CA LEU A 88 13.73 -15.10 18.86
C LEU A 88 14.90 -15.19 17.88
N LEU A 89 14.61 -15.17 16.58
CA LEU A 89 15.58 -15.23 15.49
C LEU A 89 16.20 -13.86 15.22
N ALA A 90 15.36 -12.83 15.07
CA ALA A 90 15.80 -11.49 14.72
C ALA A 90 14.94 -10.40 15.38
N LEU A 91 15.59 -9.25 15.64
CA LEU A 91 14.95 -7.97 15.90
C LEU A 91 15.43 -7.00 14.84
N ILE A 92 14.49 -6.37 14.13
CA ILE A 92 14.73 -5.59 12.92
C ILE A 92 14.20 -4.18 13.11
N GLU A 93 15.00 -3.15 12.89
CA GLU A 93 14.53 -1.79 12.68
C GLU A 93 13.77 -1.74 11.36
N ALA A 94 12.55 -1.21 11.32
CA ALA A 94 11.63 -1.54 10.25
C ALA A 94 10.95 -0.31 9.59
N ASP A 95 11.58 0.85 9.60
CA ASP A 95 11.12 2.04 8.87
C ASP A 95 11.24 1.80 7.36
N LYS A 96 12.46 1.42 6.91
CA LYS A 96 12.73 1.12 5.49
C LYS A 96 11.99 -0.13 5.04
N LEU A 97 12.00 -1.21 5.83
CA LEU A 97 11.24 -2.42 5.56
C LEU A 97 9.75 -2.10 5.36
N GLY A 98 9.15 -1.34 6.30
CA GLY A 98 7.75 -0.91 6.21
C GLY A 98 7.46 -0.02 5.00
N GLN A 99 8.41 0.81 4.56
CA GLN A 99 8.33 1.58 3.33
C GLN A 99 8.28 0.66 2.11
N MET A 100 9.25 -0.25 1.99
CA MET A 100 9.42 -1.12 0.81
C MET A 100 8.25 -2.08 0.63
N ARG A 101 7.84 -2.81 1.70
CA ARG A 101 6.71 -3.75 1.62
C ARG A 101 5.37 -3.05 1.33
N THR A 102 5.20 -1.79 1.78
CA THR A 102 3.97 -1.02 1.48
C THR A 102 3.92 -0.63 -0.01
N GLY A 103 5.05 -0.23 -0.57
CA GLY A 103 5.17 -0.02 -2.01
C GLY A 103 4.92 -1.32 -2.78
N ALA A 104 5.54 -2.41 -2.33
CA ALA A 104 5.40 -3.74 -2.96
C ALA A 104 3.93 -4.21 -2.99
N ALA A 105 3.13 -3.99 -1.93
CA ALA A 105 1.70 -4.33 -1.93
C ALA A 105 0.94 -3.62 -3.07
N SER A 106 1.20 -2.32 -3.29
CA SER A 106 0.64 -1.57 -4.42
C SER A 106 1.22 -2.05 -5.76
N GLY A 107 2.49 -2.42 -5.80
CA GLY A 107 3.10 -3.05 -6.97
C GLY A 107 2.41 -4.35 -7.36
N ILE A 108 2.14 -5.23 -6.39
CA ILE A 108 1.40 -6.49 -6.61
C ILE A 108 -0.03 -6.21 -7.05
N ALA A 109 -0.75 -5.27 -6.42
CA ALA A 109 -2.08 -4.88 -6.88
C ALA A 109 -2.04 -4.37 -8.33
N THR A 110 -1.07 -3.53 -8.69
CA THR A 110 -0.85 -3.04 -10.05
C THR A 110 -0.58 -4.18 -11.04
N LYS A 111 0.29 -5.15 -10.65
CA LYS A 111 0.61 -6.33 -11.48
C LYS A 111 -0.63 -7.10 -11.89
N PHE A 112 -1.59 -7.26 -10.99
CA PHE A 112 -2.78 -8.11 -11.21
C PHE A 112 -4.03 -7.32 -11.66
N LEU A 113 -4.10 -6.01 -11.40
CA LEU A 113 -5.32 -5.23 -11.60
C LEU A 113 -5.19 -4.12 -12.65
N ALA A 114 -3.99 -3.59 -12.91
CA ALA A 114 -3.78 -2.62 -13.98
C ALA A 114 -3.72 -3.32 -15.34
N ARG A 115 -4.07 -2.59 -16.42
CA ARG A 115 -3.86 -3.06 -17.78
C ARG A 115 -2.38 -3.39 -18.01
N GLU A 116 -2.10 -4.40 -18.81
CA GLU A 116 -0.71 -4.72 -19.19
C GLU A 116 -0.06 -3.57 -20.00
N SER A 117 -0.88 -2.88 -20.80
CA SER A 117 -0.48 -1.71 -21.60
C SER A 117 -0.42 -0.39 -20.82
N ALA A 118 -0.58 -0.40 -19.48
CA ALA A 118 -0.51 0.82 -18.68
C ALA A 118 0.92 1.38 -18.66
N GLU A 119 1.08 2.66 -19.09
CA GLU A 119 2.38 3.32 -19.27
C GLU A 119 2.49 4.65 -18.52
N THR A 120 1.40 5.15 -17.97
CA THR A 120 1.38 6.45 -17.29
C THR A 120 0.94 6.34 -15.84
N VAL A 121 1.58 7.12 -14.96
CA VAL A 121 1.27 7.19 -13.54
C VAL A 121 0.92 8.61 -13.12
N GLY A 122 -0.15 8.75 -12.33
CA GLY A 122 -0.44 9.96 -11.58
C GLY A 122 -0.28 9.69 -10.09
N ILE A 123 0.51 10.50 -9.39
CA ILE A 123 0.75 10.31 -7.96
C ILE A 123 0.36 11.56 -7.16
N TYR A 124 -0.42 11.35 -6.10
CA TYR A 124 -0.84 12.34 -5.13
C TYR A 124 -0.10 12.14 -3.82
N GLY A 125 0.82 13.04 -3.51
CA GLY A 125 1.69 12.98 -2.35
C GLY A 125 3.14 12.72 -2.72
N THR A 126 4.04 13.37 -1.95
CA THR A 126 5.50 13.36 -2.19
C THR A 126 6.26 13.05 -0.89
N GLY A 127 5.61 12.32 0.01
CA GLY A 127 6.19 11.91 1.29
C GLY A 127 7.10 10.68 1.16
N TRP A 128 7.64 10.25 2.31
CA TRP A 128 8.52 9.08 2.43
C TRP A 128 7.97 7.83 1.74
N GLN A 129 6.70 7.51 1.95
CA GLN A 129 6.06 6.34 1.35
C GLN A 129 5.86 6.47 -0.18
N ALA A 130 5.77 7.69 -0.72
CA ALA A 130 5.54 7.89 -2.15
C ALA A 130 6.67 7.33 -3.02
N GLN A 131 7.90 7.29 -2.50
CA GLN A 131 9.07 6.77 -3.21
C GLN A 131 8.91 5.29 -3.54
N SER A 132 8.66 4.45 -2.53
CA SER A 132 8.47 3.00 -2.71
C SER A 132 7.21 2.65 -3.50
N GLN A 133 6.15 3.45 -3.37
CA GLN A 133 4.94 3.27 -4.18
C GLN A 133 5.25 3.41 -5.67
N LEU A 134 5.95 4.47 -6.04
CA LEU A 134 6.31 4.71 -7.43
C LEU A 134 7.34 3.70 -7.94
N GLU A 135 8.35 3.37 -7.12
CA GLU A 135 9.36 2.36 -7.43
C GLU A 135 8.73 1.00 -7.74
N ALA A 136 7.79 0.54 -6.89
CA ALA A 136 7.11 -0.73 -7.06
C ALA A 136 6.25 -0.77 -8.34
N VAL A 137 5.53 0.32 -8.66
CA VAL A 137 4.73 0.40 -9.88
C VAL A 137 5.63 0.38 -11.12
N CYS A 138 6.75 1.10 -11.12
CA CYS A 138 7.74 1.08 -12.21
C CYS A 138 8.42 -0.28 -12.36
N ALA A 139 8.56 -1.06 -11.28
CA ALA A 139 9.13 -2.40 -11.34
C ALA A 139 8.20 -3.44 -12.01
N VAL A 140 6.88 -3.21 -11.99
CA VAL A 140 5.88 -4.16 -12.54
C VAL A 140 5.22 -3.69 -13.84
N ARG A 141 5.43 -2.43 -14.25
CA ARG A 141 4.93 -1.85 -15.52
C ARG A 141 6.00 -0.99 -16.16
N LYS A 142 6.02 -0.98 -17.48
CA LYS A 142 6.92 -0.13 -18.26
C LYS A 142 6.36 1.30 -18.32
N ILE A 143 6.65 2.08 -17.29
CA ILE A 143 6.15 3.45 -17.17
C ILE A 143 7.01 4.40 -18.01
N SER A 144 6.36 5.21 -18.84
CA SER A 144 6.99 6.22 -19.70
C SER A 144 6.88 7.63 -19.13
N ARG A 145 5.84 7.92 -18.34
CA ARG A 145 5.58 9.25 -17.78
C ARG A 145 4.90 9.17 -16.41
N VAL A 146 5.33 10.04 -15.50
CA VAL A 146 4.69 10.22 -14.20
C VAL A 146 4.30 11.68 -14.02
N THR A 147 3.05 11.95 -13.64
CA THR A 147 2.59 13.27 -13.21
C THR A 147 2.46 13.28 -11.68
N VAL A 148 3.00 14.31 -11.04
CA VAL A 148 3.12 14.38 -9.58
C VAL A 148 2.36 15.59 -9.06
N PHE A 149 1.44 15.37 -8.15
CA PHE A 149 0.73 16.43 -7.43
C PHE A 149 1.06 16.41 -5.94
N SER A 150 1.34 17.59 -5.40
CA SER A 150 1.48 17.83 -3.96
C SER A 150 1.02 19.25 -3.63
N ARG A 151 0.48 19.47 -2.42
CA ARG A 151 0.11 20.81 -1.93
C ARG A 151 1.29 21.78 -1.84
N SER A 152 2.51 21.26 -1.70
CA SER A 152 3.74 22.05 -1.71
C SER A 152 4.44 21.86 -3.05
N ALA A 153 4.52 22.91 -3.85
CA ALA A 153 5.23 22.92 -5.13
C ALA A 153 6.70 22.54 -4.95
N GLU A 154 7.37 23.09 -3.94
CA GLU A 154 8.78 22.80 -3.61
C GLU A 154 9.00 21.30 -3.33
N ASN A 155 8.13 20.68 -2.50
CA ASN A 155 8.21 19.24 -2.23
C ASN A 155 7.95 18.42 -3.48
N CYS A 156 7.04 18.89 -4.36
CA CYS A 156 6.72 18.24 -5.62
C CYS A 156 7.94 18.24 -6.56
N GLU A 157 8.58 19.39 -6.75
CA GLU A 157 9.78 19.55 -7.59
C GLU A 157 10.95 18.70 -7.06
N ARG A 158 11.22 18.77 -5.76
CA ARG A 158 12.28 17.97 -5.13
C ARG A 158 12.05 16.46 -5.31
N PHE A 159 10.81 15.99 -5.10
CA PHE A 159 10.45 14.61 -5.33
C PHE A 159 10.64 14.20 -6.80
N CYS A 160 10.19 15.03 -7.75
CA CYS A 160 10.37 14.79 -9.17
C CYS A 160 11.86 14.67 -9.54
N GLN A 161 12.70 15.58 -9.07
CA GLN A 161 14.15 15.53 -9.32
C GLN A 161 14.78 14.24 -8.77
N GLN A 162 14.49 13.91 -7.51
CA GLN A 162 15.03 12.72 -6.85
C GLN A 162 14.61 11.44 -7.56
N MET A 163 13.32 11.27 -7.83
CA MET A 163 12.79 10.03 -8.38
C MET A 163 13.06 9.87 -9.88
N SER A 164 13.12 10.95 -10.65
CA SER A 164 13.54 10.88 -12.07
C SER A 164 14.94 10.31 -12.23
N HIS A 165 15.86 10.69 -11.33
CA HIS A 165 17.22 10.17 -11.36
C HIS A 165 17.27 8.67 -11.03
N SER A 166 16.56 8.25 -9.97
CA SER A 166 16.59 6.85 -9.52
C SER A 166 15.83 5.88 -10.43
N LEU A 167 14.73 6.32 -11.05
CA LEU A 167 13.87 5.45 -11.88
C LEU A 167 14.15 5.55 -13.38
N SER A 168 14.93 6.53 -13.83
CA SER A 168 15.16 6.81 -15.26
C SER A 168 13.86 7.04 -16.04
N VAL A 169 12.85 7.64 -15.40
CA VAL A 169 11.53 7.97 -15.95
C VAL A 169 11.30 9.48 -15.81
N ALA A 170 10.59 10.09 -16.76
CA ALA A 170 10.22 11.50 -16.70
C ALA A 170 9.13 11.73 -15.65
N LEU A 171 9.44 12.52 -14.61
CA LEU A 171 8.48 12.98 -13.60
C LEU A 171 8.18 14.46 -13.82
N LEU A 172 6.89 14.80 -13.92
CA LEU A 172 6.41 16.14 -14.20
C LEU A 172 5.56 16.65 -13.01
N PRO A 173 5.99 17.71 -12.33
CA PRO A 173 5.16 18.34 -11.31
C PRO A 173 3.98 19.04 -11.97
N VAL A 174 2.78 18.92 -11.36
CA VAL A 174 1.57 19.61 -11.81
C VAL A 174 0.98 20.44 -10.68
N ALA A 175 0.42 21.62 -11.07
CA ALA A 175 -0.16 22.55 -10.09
C ALA A 175 -1.57 22.14 -9.67
N GLU A 176 -2.34 21.56 -10.58
CA GLU A 176 -3.72 21.18 -10.34
C GLU A 176 -3.85 19.67 -10.14
N PRO A 177 -4.62 19.21 -9.13
CA PRO A 177 -4.77 17.78 -8.85
C PRO A 177 -5.43 17.02 -10.00
N GLU A 178 -6.31 17.65 -10.76
CA GLU A 178 -6.96 17.03 -11.93
C GLU A 178 -5.94 16.61 -13.01
N ALA A 179 -4.89 17.40 -13.20
CA ALA A 179 -3.86 17.08 -14.18
C ALA A 179 -3.09 15.79 -13.86
N ALA A 180 -2.98 15.43 -12.58
CA ALA A 180 -2.39 14.17 -12.17
C ALA A 180 -3.32 12.97 -12.40
N ALA A 181 -4.63 13.17 -12.53
CA ALA A 181 -5.59 12.09 -12.76
C ALA A 181 -5.60 11.56 -14.19
N ASP A 182 -4.99 12.30 -15.16
CA ASP A 182 -4.88 11.86 -16.55
C ASP A 182 -3.79 10.80 -16.75
N ALA A 183 -3.99 9.62 -16.12
CA ALA A 183 -3.04 8.51 -16.13
C ALA A 183 -3.74 7.15 -16.09
N ASP A 184 -3.01 6.09 -16.48
CA ASP A 184 -3.48 4.69 -16.46
C ASP A 184 -3.51 4.14 -15.04
N ILE A 185 -2.51 4.53 -14.25
CA ILE A 185 -2.36 4.11 -12.85
C ILE A 185 -2.33 5.36 -11.99
N LEU A 186 -3.16 5.38 -10.96
CA LEU A 186 -3.17 6.44 -9.96
C LEU A 186 -2.68 5.90 -8.61
N ILE A 187 -1.94 6.74 -7.90
CA ILE A 187 -1.47 6.44 -6.54
C ILE A 187 -1.90 7.60 -5.63
N THR A 188 -2.69 7.32 -4.61
CA THR A 188 -2.90 8.28 -3.52
C THR A 188 -2.12 7.81 -2.30
N ILE A 189 -1.22 8.67 -1.83
CA ILE A 189 -0.30 8.40 -0.70
C ILE A 189 -0.10 9.68 0.12
N THR A 190 -1.20 10.20 0.64
CA THR A 190 -1.23 11.45 1.36
C THR A 190 -1.62 11.27 2.82
N SER A 191 -1.42 12.31 3.61
CA SER A 191 -1.98 12.42 4.97
C SER A 191 -3.29 13.21 5.01
N SER A 192 -3.94 13.42 3.86
CA SER A 192 -5.13 14.25 3.77
C SER A 192 -6.30 13.68 4.59
N ARG A 193 -7.13 14.57 5.11
CA ARG A 193 -8.43 14.24 5.73
C ARG A 193 -9.58 14.43 4.76
N GLU A 194 -9.35 15.20 3.71
CA GLU A 194 -10.32 15.52 2.66
C GLU A 194 -9.86 14.92 1.34
N PRO A 195 -10.79 14.50 0.46
CA PRO A 195 -10.49 13.93 -0.83
C PRO A 195 -9.58 14.81 -1.69
N VAL A 196 -8.48 14.24 -2.18
CA VAL A 196 -7.56 14.87 -3.13
C VAL A 196 -7.78 14.38 -4.55
N LEU A 197 -8.46 13.23 -4.72
CA LEU A 197 -8.84 12.65 -6.00
C LEU A 197 -10.37 12.61 -6.11
N LYS A 198 -10.91 13.09 -7.25
CA LYS A 198 -12.34 13.03 -7.56
C LYS A 198 -12.64 11.94 -8.56
N GLY A 199 -13.74 11.23 -8.35
CA GLY A 199 -14.20 10.19 -9.28
C GLY A 199 -14.49 10.73 -10.68
N ALA A 200 -14.94 11.98 -10.79
CA ALA A 200 -15.18 12.64 -12.08
C ALA A 200 -13.94 12.70 -12.99
N TRP A 201 -12.74 12.70 -12.43
CA TRP A 201 -11.47 12.75 -13.16
C TRP A 201 -10.97 11.39 -13.65
N LEU A 202 -11.52 10.28 -13.13
CA LEU A 202 -11.08 8.95 -13.54
C LEU A 202 -11.42 8.67 -15.00
N ARG A 203 -10.52 8.05 -15.73
CA ARG A 203 -10.77 7.57 -17.10
C ARG A 203 -11.17 6.09 -17.07
N PRO A 204 -11.91 5.60 -18.08
CA PRO A 204 -12.04 4.16 -18.27
C PRO A 204 -10.68 3.47 -18.30
N GLY A 205 -10.57 2.30 -17.67
CA GLY A 205 -9.35 1.53 -17.63
C GLY A 205 -8.35 1.92 -16.53
N THR A 206 -8.59 2.97 -15.77
CA THR A 206 -7.71 3.39 -14.67
C THR A 206 -7.61 2.32 -13.57
N HIS A 207 -6.40 2.14 -13.03
CA HIS A 207 -6.15 1.42 -11.78
C HIS A 207 -5.75 2.41 -10.69
N LEU A 208 -6.37 2.33 -9.50
CA LEU A 208 -6.07 3.19 -8.35
C LEU A 208 -5.48 2.38 -7.19
N ASN A 209 -4.28 2.74 -6.75
CA ASN A 209 -3.68 2.35 -5.48
C ASN A 209 -3.95 3.43 -4.44
N ALA A 210 -4.81 3.17 -3.47
CA ALA A 210 -5.15 4.09 -2.39
C ALA A 210 -4.44 3.65 -1.09
N ALA A 211 -3.24 4.22 -0.83
CA ALA A 211 -2.31 3.72 0.18
C ALA A 211 -1.98 4.72 1.32
N GLY A 212 -2.50 5.95 1.31
CA GLY A 212 -2.12 6.97 2.30
C GLY A 212 -2.89 6.93 3.61
N GLY A 213 -4.10 6.37 3.61
CA GLY A 213 -4.98 6.41 4.77
C GLY A 213 -5.16 5.06 5.47
N ASN A 214 -4.78 4.96 6.75
CA ASN A 214 -5.06 3.83 7.65
C ASN A 214 -5.81 4.28 8.91
N SER A 215 -6.78 5.17 8.73
CA SER A 215 -7.61 5.71 9.79
C SER A 215 -8.97 6.13 9.23
N ILE A 216 -10.04 5.84 9.95
CA ILE A 216 -11.41 6.23 9.57
C ILE A 216 -11.60 7.76 9.43
N LEU A 217 -10.68 8.56 9.98
CA LEU A 217 -10.68 10.02 9.89
C LEU A 217 -9.99 10.57 8.64
N ARG A 218 -9.47 9.72 7.77
CA ARG A 218 -8.75 10.11 6.55
C ARG A 218 -9.48 9.63 5.32
N ARG A 219 -9.53 10.50 4.30
CA ARG A 219 -10.13 10.21 3.01
C ARG A 219 -9.26 10.81 1.92
N GLU A 220 -8.82 10.01 0.99
CA GLU A 220 -7.99 10.46 -0.12
C GLU A 220 -8.79 10.65 -1.42
N PHE A 221 -9.96 10.01 -1.53
CA PHE A 221 -10.82 10.11 -2.69
C PHE A 221 -12.30 10.25 -2.27
N ASP A 222 -13.11 10.78 -3.18
CA ASP A 222 -14.53 11.00 -2.96
C ASP A 222 -15.39 9.75 -3.22
N ASP A 223 -16.68 9.83 -2.88
CA ASP A 223 -17.62 8.71 -3.01
C ASP A 223 -17.83 8.30 -4.48
N ASP A 224 -17.60 9.21 -5.44
CA ASP A 224 -17.80 8.93 -6.86
C ASP A 224 -16.72 7.97 -7.42
N VAL A 225 -15.55 7.91 -6.82
CA VAL A 225 -14.54 6.88 -7.13
C VAL A 225 -15.13 5.49 -6.90
N LEU A 226 -15.81 5.26 -5.75
CA LEU A 226 -16.40 3.96 -5.40
C LEU A 226 -17.58 3.59 -6.31
N LYS A 227 -18.35 4.58 -6.76
CA LYS A 227 -19.47 4.36 -7.71
C LYS A 227 -18.96 3.95 -9.08
N ARG A 228 -17.84 4.54 -9.53
CA ARG A 228 -17.24 4.29 -10.84
C ARG A 228 -16.37 3.04 -10.89
N ALA A 229 -15.81 2.63 -9.75
CA ALA A 229 -14.97 1.44 -9.71
C ALA A 229 -15.77 0.17 -10.03
N SER A 230 -15.34 -0.54 -11.07
CA SER A 230 -15.88 -1.83 -11.49
C SER A 230 -15.45 -2.95 -10.54
N PHE A 231 -14.26 -2.81 -9.92
CA PHE A 231 -13.70 -3.81 -9.04
C PHE A 231 -12.95 -3.15 -7.86
N LEU A 232 -13.36 -3.52 -6.65
CA LEU A 232 -12.81 -2.99 -5.40
C LEU A 232 -12.07 -4.08 -4.66
N THR A 233 -10.82 -3.81 -4.31
CA THR A 233 -10.00 -4.70 -3.48
C THR A 233 -9.41 -3.99 -2.28
N ALA A 234 -9.13 -4.78 -1.25
CA ALA A 234 -8.33 -4.37 -0.10
C ALA A 234 -7.32 -5.47 0.24
N ASP A 235 -6.32 -5.13 1.02
CA ASP A 235 -5.39 -6.11 1.60
C ASP A 235 -6.07 -7.02 2.63
N SER A 236 -6.96 -6.47 3.46
CA SER A 236 -7.81 -7.22 4.41
C SER A 236 -9.18 -6.57 4.56
N LEU A 237 -10.23 -7.37 4.41
CA LEU A 237 -11.61 -6.92 4.63
C LEU A 237 -11.85 -6.58 6.11
N ALA A 238 -11.38 -7.42 7.01
CA ALA A 238 -11.54 -7.21 8.45
C ALA A 238 -10.85 -5.91 8.91
N GLN A 239 -9.64 -5.63 8.43
CA GLN A 239 -8.94 -4.38 8.75
C GLN A 239 -9.58 -3.18 8.07
N SER A 240 -10.12 -3.34 6.85
CA SER A 240 -10.84 -2.28 6.13
C SER A 240 -12.08 -1.81 6.87
N GLN A 241 -12.81 -2.71 7.50
CA GLN A 241 -13.98 -2.38 8.33
C GLN A 241 -13.63 -1.52 9.55
N MET A 242 -12.38 -1.55 10.00
CA MET A 242 -11.90 -0.77 11.15
C MET A 242 -11.17 0.52 10.76
N GLU A 243 -10.55 0.58 9.58
CA GLU A 243 -9.56 1.62 9.28
C GLU A 243 -9.73 2.32 7.91
N ALA A 244 -10.46 1.73 6.95
CA ALA A 244 -10.63 2.33 5.62
C ALA A 244 -11.72 3.42 5.65
N GLY A 245 -11.34 4.65 5.94
CA GLY A 245 -12.28 5.76 6.14
C GLY A 245 -13.21 5.99 4.95
N GLU A 246 -12.72 5.84 3.73
CA GLU A 246 -13.52 5.95 2.51
C GLU A 246 -14.59 4.86 2.42
N PHE A 247 -14.23 3.60 2.73
CA PHE A 247 -15.16 2.47 2.66
C PHE A 247 -16.18 2.52 3.78
N VAL A 248 -15.73 2.74 5.03
CA VAL A 248 -16.62 2.83 6.20
C VAL A 248 -17.68 3.92 5.99
N THR A 249 -17.23 5.14 5.61
CA THR A 249 -18.15 6.25 5.34
C THR A 249 -19.14 5.94 4.22
N ALA A 250 -18.69 5.27 3.15
CA ALA A 250 -19.56 4.91 2.03
C ALA A 250 -20.58 3.83 2.42
N VAL A 251 -20.21 2.88 3.28
CA VAL A 251 -21.14 1.88 3.82
C VAL A 251 -22.18 2.53 4.72
N GLU A 252 -21.78 3.42 5.62
CA GLU A 252 -22.69 4.19 6.47
C GLU A 252 -23.71 5.01 5.68
N LYS A 253 -23.30 5.53 4.51
CA LYS A 253 -24.19 6.26 3.58
C LYS A 253 -25.03 5.34 2.69
N GLY A 254 -24.87 4.02 2.76
CA GLY A 254 -25.54 3.06 1.86
C GLY A 254 -25.04 3.06 0.42
N LEU A 255 -23.88 3.69 0.15
CA LEU A 255 -23.27 3.77 -1.20
C LEU A 255 -22.40 2.56 -1.53
N LEU A 256 -21.90 1.85 -0.52
CA LEU A 256 -21.09 0.66 -0.64
C LEU A 256 -21.66 -0.46 0.23
N LYS A 257 -21.57 -1.68 -0.25
CA LYS A 257 -21.78 -2.91 0.54
C LYS A 257 -20.46 -3.64 0.65
N TRP A 258 -20.16 -4.20 1.83
CA TRP A 258 -18.89 -4.91 2.08
C TRP A 258 -18.66 -6.09 1.13
N GLU A 259 -19.73 -6.73 0.66
CA GLU A 259 -19.67 -7.86 -0.30
C GLU A 259 -19.10 -7.46 -1.67
N ARG A 260 -19.06 -6.16 -2.00
CA ARG A 260 -18.40 -5.63 -3.19
C ARG A 260 -16.89 -5.54 -3.05
N VAL A 261 -16.37 -5.51 -1.82
CA VAL A 261 -14.92 -5.38 -1.55
C VAL A 261 -14.33 -6.77 -1.46
N GLN A 262 -13.38 -7.06 -2.32
CA GLN A 262 -12.68 -8.34 -2.37
C GLN A 262 -11.29 -8.22 -1.73
N GLU A 263 -10.73 -9.30 -1.24
CA GLU A 263 -9.35 -9.30 -0.77
C GLU A 263 -8.38 -9.61 -1.92
N LEU A 264 -7.30 -8.85 -2.01
CA LEU A 264 -6.31 -8.96 -3.09
C LEU A 264 -5.74 -10.37 -3.22
N ARG A 265 -5.62 -11.12 -2.10
CA ARG A 265 -5.14 -12.50 -2.09
C ARG A 265 -5.93 -13.43 -3.04
N HIS A 266 -7.25 -13.21 -3.22
CA HIS A 266 -8.07 -14.02 -4.11
C HIS A 266 -7.79 -13.74 -5.60
N VAL A 267 -7.32 -12.55 -5.92
CA VAL A 267 -6.88 -12.21 -7.27
C VAL A 267 -5.47 -12.75 -7.53
N VAL A 268 -4.57 -12.59 -6.56
CA VAL A 268 -3.16 -13.03 -6.67
C VAL A 268 -3.03 -14.54 -6.83
N ASN A 269 -3.89 -15.33 -6.18
CA ASN A 269 -3.88 -16.80 -6.33
C ASN A 269 -4.72 -17.33 -7.52
N GLY A 270 -5.36 -16.42 -8.28
CA GLY A 270 -6.17 -16.78 -9.45
C GLY A 270 -7.58 -17.28 -9.15
N ALA A 271 -8.03 -17.30 -7.88
CA ALA A 271 -9.39 -17.71 -7.51
C ALA A 271 -10.44 -16.69 -8.01
N MET A 272 -10.03 -15.46 -8.24
CA MET A 272 -10.89 -14.38 -8.73
C MET A 272 -10.21 -13.58 -9.83
N ARG A 273 -10.96 -13.30 -10.89
CA ARG A 273 -10.51 -12.36 -11.94
C ARG A 273 -10.83 -10.93 -11.53
N GLY A 274 -9.81 -10.11 -11.37
CA GLY A 274 -9.96 -8.71 -11.00
C GLY A 274 -10.49 -7.86 -12.14
N ARG A 275 -9.65 -7.55 -13.13
CA ARG A 275 -10.02 -6.83 -14.36
C ARG A 275 -10.64 -7.77 -15.36
N LYS A 276 -11.80 -7.40 -15.94
CA LYS A 276 -12.51 -8.19 -16.98
C LYS A 276 -12.45 -7.55 -18.35
N SER A 277 -12.32 -6.21 -18.40
CA SER A 277 -12.19 -5.43 -19.63
C SER A 277 -11.15 -4.32 -19.47
N ASP A 278 -10.70 -3.76 -20.60
CA ASP A 278 -9.77 -2.63 -20.61
C ASP A 278 -10.39 -1.33 -20.09
N ASP A 279 -11.71 -1.22 -20.09
CA ASP A 279 -12.45 -0.07 -19.57
C ASP A 279 -12.73 -0.15 -18.06
N ASP A 280 -12.52 -1.32 -17.43
CA ASP A 280 -12.75 -1.49 -16.00
C ASP A 280 -11.88 -0.52 -15.18
N ILE A 281 -12.49 0.19 -14.26
CA ILE A 281 -11.79 0.96 -13.23
C ILE A 281 -11.60 0.05 -12.02
N THR A 282 -10.35 -0.22 -11.66
CA THR A 282 -10.00 -1.10 -10.53
C THR A 282 -9.38 -0.30 -9.39
N LEU A 283 -9.70 -0.64 -8.16
CA LEU A 283 -9.19 0.03 -6.97
C LEU A 283 -8.60 -0.98 -5.98
N PHE A 284 -7.43 -0.68 -5.47
CA PHE A 284 -6.82 -1.34 -4.33
C PHE A 284 -6.66 -0.39 -3.15
N LYS A 285 -7.27 -0.72 -2.01
CA LYS A 285 -7.09 -0.02 -0.72
C LYS A 285 -6.06 -0.76 0.11
N SER A 286 -4.92 -0.12 0.34
CA SER A 286 -3.85 -0.65 1.19
C SER A 286 -3.94 -0.06 2.60
N LEU A 287 -3.90 -0.93 3.60
CA LEU A 287 -3.86 -0.59 5.03
C LEU A 287 -2.60 -1.15 5.69
N GLY A 288 -1.94 -2.11 5.02
CA GLY A 288 -0.74 -2.81 5.44
C GLY A 288 -1.02 -3.95 6.41
N LEU A 289 -0.50 -5.11 6.11
CA LEU A 289 -0.64 -6.35 6.89
C LEU A 289 0.66 -6.69 7.62
N ALA A 290 0.55 -7.34 8.78
CA ALA A 290 1.72 -7.82 9.51
C ALA A 290 2.52 -8.86 8.70
N ILE A 291 1.84 -9.70 7.95
CA ILE A 291 2.50 -10.74 7.15
C ILE A 291 3.45 -10.13 6.11
N GLU A 292 3.11 -8.98 5.54
CA GLU A 292 3.98 -8.28 4.60
C GLU A 292 5.32 -7.89 5.25
N ASP A 293 5.32 -7.52 6.55
CA ASP A 293 6.52 -7.16 7.28
C ASP A 293 7.30 -8.40 7.79
N VAL A 294 6.61 -9.53 8.04
CA VAL A 294 7.23 -10.75 8.58
C VAL A 294 7.95 -11.57 7.52
N VAL A 295 7.49 -11.50 6.26
CA VAL A 295 8.07 -12.29 5.15
C VAL A 295 9.04 -11.50 4.28
N THR A 296 9.02 -10.16 4.38
CA THR A 296 9.98 -9.29 3.72
C THR A 296 11.28 -9.17 4.50
#